data_a3db336933940a0a9652acfd11f2a72b
#
_entry.id   a3db336933940a0a9652acfd11f2a72b
#
_cell.length_a   1.000
_cell.length_b   1.000
_cell.length_c   1.000
_cell.angle_alpha   90.00
_cell.angle_beta   90.00
_cell.angle_gamma   90.00
#
_symmetry.space_group_name_H-M   'P 1'
#
loop_
_entity.id
_entity.type
_entity.pdbx_description
1 polymer ?
#
loop_
_entity_poly.entity_id
_entity_poly.type
_entity_poly.pdbx_seq_one_letter_code
_entity_poly.pdbx_strand_id
1 'polypeptide(L)'
;YIRDWQSPHIDGGSARPLASLIYFLLPQGDASAWHKVDADEIWLWHGPAPVTLQLGDDGDGPAADDRLETIVLGSDLASDRHDAAVCGHAVVPAGVWQRTVPGSGDALVSCVVSPGFVFEGFTLE
;
A
#
# COMPACT_ATOMS: atom_id res chain seq x y z
N TYR A 1 -6.28 10.05 4.84
CA TYR A 1 -5.82 9.04 5.79
C TYR A 1 -5.77 9.61 7.21
N ILE A 2 -5.73 8.72 8.19
CA ILE A 2 -5.59 9.11 9.59
C ILE A 2 -4.36 8.41 10.15
N ARG A 3 -3.40 9.19 10.66
CA ARG A 3 -2.25 8.61 11.34
C ARG A 3 -2.70 8.07 12.69
N ASP A 4 -2.48 6.79 12.90
CA ASP A 4 -2.89 6.12 14.14
C ASP A 4 -1.74 6.08 15.14
N TRP A 5 -0.52 5.78 14.67
CA TRP A 5 0.62 5.58 15.55
C TRP A 5 1.94 5.79 14.83
N GLN A 6 2.93 6.22 15.58
CA GLN A 6 4.30 6.37 15.11
C GLN A 6 5.23 5.96 16.24
N SER A 7 6.20 5.11 15.91
CA SER A 7 7.17 4.63 16.89
C SER A 7 8.15 5.73 17.30
N PRO A 8 8.86 5.55 18.43
CA PRO A 8 10.02 6.38 18.75
C PRO A 8 11.08 6.31 17.64
N HIS A 9 11.92 7.32 17.60
CA HIS A 9 13.07 7.34 16.69
C HIS A 9 14.17 6.40 17.20
N ILE A 10 14.99 5.91 16.27
CA ILE A 10 16.18 5.15 16.62
C ILE A 10 17.18 6.08 17.30
N ASP A 11 17.87 5.59 18.36
CA ASP A 11 18.99 6.31 18.95
C ASP A 11 20.08 6.52 17.91
N GLY A 12 20.74 7.69 17.96
CA GLY A 12 21.82 8.03 17.04
C GLY A 12 21.47 9.11 16.04
N GLY A 13 20.38 9.85 16.25
CA GLY A 13 20.10 11.06 15.52
C GLY A 13 19.26 10.93 14.27
N SER A 14 18.67 9.77 14.03
CA SER A 14 17.69 9.65 12.94
C SER A 14 16.45 10.45 13.29
N ALA A 15 16.01 11.35 12.38
CA ALA A 15 14.75 12.06 12.52
C ALA A 15 13.54 11.20 12.15
N ARG A 16 13.77 9.93 11.81
CA ARG A 16 12.76 9.04 11.26
C ARG A 16 12.36 7.98 12.28
N PRO A 17 11.05 7.73 12.52
CA PRO A 17 10.65 6.66 13.42
C PRO A 17 10.97 5.29 12.82
N LEU A 18 10.98 4.26 13.65
CA LEU A 18 11.16 2.88 13.19
C LEU A 18 9.99 2.43 12.34
N ALA A 19 8.78 2.84 12.69
CA ALA A 19 7.57 2.50 11.96
C ALA A 19 6.50 3.54 12.16
N SER A 20 5.57 3.62 11.22
CA SER A 20 4.34 4.39 11.34
C SER A 20 3.16 3.54 10.93
N LEU A 21 1.99 3.86 11.45
CA LEU A 21 0.74 3.15 11.18
C LEU A 21 -0.36 4.16 10.91
N ILE A 22 -1.10 3.94 9.82
CA ILE A 22 -2.24 4.77 9.45
C ILE A 22 -3.46 3.91 9.17
N TYR A 23 -4.64 4.49 9.34
CA TYR A 23 -5.84 4.03 8.64
C TYR A 23 -5.94 4.74 7.30
N PHE A 24 -6.36 4.02 6.29
CA PHE A 24 -6.58 4.57 4.95
C PHE A 24 -7.94 4.10 4.45
N LEU A 25 -8.84 5.04 4.24
CA LEU A 25 -10.18 4.76 3.74
C LEU A 25 -10.20 4.96 2.23
N LEU A 26 -10.75 3.98 1.52
CA LEU A 26 -10.97 4.01 0.09
C LEU A 26 -12.47 3.91 -0.17
N PRO A 27 -13.18 5.03 -0.30
CA PRO A 27 -14.59 5.00 -0.66
C PRO A 27 -14.82 4.38 -2.02
N GLN A 28 -16.04 3.90 -2.26
CA GLN A 28 -16.41 3.32 -3.55
C GLN A 28 -16.05 4.27 -4.70
N GLY A 29 -15.38 3.74 -5.70
CA GLY A 29 -14.97 4.49 -6.89
C GLY A 29 -13.70 5.32 -6.73
N ASP A 30 -13.19 5.48 -5.52
CA ASP A 30 -11.94 6.18 -5.29
C ASP A 30 -10.74 5.25 -5.50
N ALA A 31 -9.62 5.85 -5.81
CA ALA A 31 -8.36 5.14 -6.02
C ALA A 31 -7.19 6.02 -5.61
N SER A 32 -6.11 5.40 -5.20
CA SER A 32 -4.85 6.12 -5.01
C SER A 32 -4.09 6.19 -6.33
N ALA A 33 -3.42 7.32 -6.57
CA ALA A 33 -2.58 7.49 -7.75
C ALA A 33 -1.29 6.71 -7.61
N TRP A 34 -0.59 6.52 -8.73
CA TRP A 34 0.74 5.92 -8.72
C TRP A 34 1.68 6.72 -7.81
N HIS A 35 2.28 6.03 -6.87
CA HIS A 35 3.26 6.61 -5.95
C HIS A 35 4.22 5.53 -5.49
N LYS A 36 5.33 5.95 -4.90
CA LYS A 36 6.27 5.04 -4.24
C LYS A 36 6.78 5.68 -2.96
N VAL A 37 7.18 4.82 -2.04
CA VAL A 37 7.73 5.20 -0.73
C VAL A 37 9.11 4.56 -0.63
N ASP A 38 10.03 5.24 0.04
CA ASP A 38 11.40 4.78 0.20
C ASP A 38 11.59 3.75 1.34
N ALA A 39 10.51 3.17 1.81
CA ALA A 39 10.48 2.20 2.88
C ALA A 39 9.48 1.09 2.54
N ASP A 40 9.61 -0.06 3.20
CA ASP A 40 8.65 -1.13 3.02
C ASP A 40 7.31 -0.73 3.60
N GLU A 41 6.24 -1.07 2.90
CA GLU A 41 4.88 -0.80 3.33
C GLU A 41 4.06 -2.07 3.39
N ILE A 42 3.33 -2.27 4.48
CA ILE A 42 2.45 -3.41 4.68
C ILE A 42 1.02 -2.92 4.66
N TRP A 43 0.21 -3.49 3.79
CA TRP A 43 -1.22 -3.23 3.68
C TRP A 43 -1.98 -4.32 4.42
N LEU A 44 -2.85 -3.93 5.35
CA LEU A 44 -3.69 -4.84 6.14
C LEU A 44 -5.15 -4.51 5.84
N TRP A 45 -5.87 -5.49 5.29
CA TRP A 45 -7.25 -5.28 4.85
C TRP A 45 -8.23 -5.51 6.00
N HIS A 46 -9.21 -4.58 6.13
CA HIS A 46 -10.24 -4.65 7.18
C HIS A 46 -11.65 -4.83 6.62
N GLY A 47 -11.84 -4.67 5.32
CA GLY A 47 -13.15 -4.79 4.68
C GLY A 47 -13.87 -3.45 4.54
N PRO A 48 -15.17 -3.45 4.17
CA PRO A 48 -15.90 -4.63 3.71
C PRO A 48 -15.58 -5.01 2.27
N ALA A 49 -15.31 -4.04 1.37
CA ALA A 49 -15.06 -4.34 -0.04
C ALA A 49 -13.61 -4.76 -0.28
N PRO A 50 -13.36 -5.61 -1.28
CA PRO A 50 -11.99 -5.92 -1.69
C PRO A 50 -11.26 -4.68 -2.22
N VAL A 51 -9.94 -4.68 -2.10
CA VAL A 51 -9.07 -3.63 -2.65
C VAL A 51 -8.14 -4.26 -3.67
N THR A 52 -8.14 -3.73 -4.88
CA THR A 52 -7.20 -4.15 -5.92
C THR A 52 -5.98 -3.24 -5.89
N LEU A 53 -4.83 -3.81 -5.55
CA LEU A 53 -3.55 -3.14 -5.47
C LEU A 53 -2.70 -3.58 -6.65
N GLN A 54 -2.06 -2.63 -7.33
CA GLN A 54 -1.15 -2.91 -8.43
C GLN A 54 0.24 -2.39 -8.12
N LEU A 55 1.25 -3.21 -8.41
CA LEU A 55 2.66 -2.87 -8.25
C LEU A 55 3.30 -2.71 -9.62
N GLY A 56 4.02 -1.63 -9.81
CA GLY A 56 4.59 -1.23 -11.10
C GLY A 56 6.10 -1.15 -11.12
N ASP A 57 6.79 -2.11 -10.51
CA ASP A 57 8.25 -2.19 -10.50
C ASP A 57 8.90 -0.98 -9.80
N ASP A 58 10.23 -0.88 -9.86
CA ASP A 58 11.02 0.09 -9.10
C ASP A 58 11.80 1.08 -9.98
N GLY A 59 11.36 1.29 -11.21
CA GLY A 59 12.01 2.20 -12.15
C GLY A 59 11.71 3.68 -11.88
N ASP A 60 12.05 4.53 -12.84
CA ASP A 60 11.81 5.98 -12.74
C ASP A 60 10.33 6.33 -12.81
N GLY A 61 9.52 5.44 -13.35
CA GLY A 61 8.06 5.54 -13.39
C GLY A 61 7.44 4.17 -13.32
N PRO A 62 6.11 4.10 -13.18
CA PRO A 62 5.43 2.81 -13.13
C PRO A 62 5.67 1.98 -14.39
N ALA A 63 5.73 0.65 -14.22
CA ALA A 63 5.90 -0.27 -15.34
C ALA A 63 4.68 -0.21 -16.27
N ALA A 64 4.89 -0.72 -17.49
CA ALA A 64 3.81 -0.86 -18.47
C ALA A 64 2.76 -1.87 -17.98
N ASP A 65 1.52 -1.73 -18.47
CA ASP A 65 0.37 -2.52 -18.00
C ASP A 65 0.61 -4.03 -18.05
N ASP A 66 1.36 -4.52 -19.03
CA ASP A 66 1.64 -5.94 -19.17
C ASP A 66 2.65 -6.49 -18.15
N ARG A 67 3.26 -5.61 -17.36
CA ARG A 67 4.25 -5.99 -16.33
C ARG A 67 3.79 -5.64 -14.92
N LEU A 68 2.53 -5.23 -14.73
CA LEU A 68 2.00 -4.94 -13.41
C LEU A 68 1.72 -6.24 -12.66
N GLU A 69 2.07 -6.26 -11.38
CA GLU A 69 1.60 -7.28 -10.45
C GLU A 69 0.29 -6.80 -9.84
N THR A 70 -0.74 -7.64 -9.86
CA THR A 70 -2.05 -7.31 -9.28
C THR A 70 -2.31 -8.21 -8.08
N ILE A 71 -2.65 -7.57 -6.95
CA ILE A 71 -2.98 -8.23 -5.70
C ILE A 71 -4.36 -7.77 -5.28
N VAL A 72 -5.24 -8.71 -4.93
CA VAL A 72 -6.55 -8.37 -4.37
C VAL A 72 -6.52 -8.60 -2.87
N LEU A 73 -6.75 -7.53 -2.11
CA LEU A 73 -6.90 -7.61 -0.65
C LEU A 73 -8.35 -7.91 -0.34
N GLY A 74 -8.60 -9.01 0.35
CA GLY A 74 -9.96 -9.46 0.63
C GLY A 74 -9.98 -10.68 1.53
N SER A 75 -11.18 -11.18 1.79
CA SER A 75 -11.38 -12.31 2.70
C SER A 75 -11.47 -13.67 1.97
N ASP A 76 -11.67 -13.67 0.67
CA ASP A 76 -11.83 -14.92 -0.10
C ASP A 76 -10.47 -15.49 -0.49
N LEU A 77 -9.72 -15.95 0.50
CA LEU A 77 -8.36 -16.46 0.32
C LEU A 77 -8.32 -17.77 -0.49
N ALA A 78 -9.44 -18.44 -0.62
CA ALA A 78 -9.55 -19.66 -1.42
C ALA A 78 -10.02 -19.40 -2.85
N SER A 79 -10.22 -18.13 -3.21
CA SER A 79 -10.69 -17.78 -4.55
C SER A 79 -9.64 -18.14 -5.59
N ASP A 80 -10.07 -18.85 -6.62
CA ASP A 80 -9.24 -19.25 -7.74
C ASP A 80 -9.36 -18.20 -8.84
N ARG A 81 -8.76 -17.04 -8.61
CA ARG A 81 -8.73 -15.96 -9.59
C ARG A 81 -7.56 -16.16 -10.54
N HIS A 82 -7.84 -16.11 -11.83
CA HIS A 82 -6.82 -16.35 -12.85
C HIS A 82 -5.79 -15.23 -12.96
N ASP A 83 -6.13 -14.01 -12.55
CA ASP A 83 -5.33 -12.81 -12.80
C ASP A 83 -4.78 -12.16 -11.54
N ALA A 84 -5.15 -12.64 -10.35
CA ALA A 84 -4.70 -12.03 -9.11
C ALA A 84 -4.82 -12.99 -7.93
N ALA A 85 -3.84 -12.94 -7.02
CA ALA A 85 -3.93 -13.61 -5.73
C ALA A 85 -4.84 -12.79 -4.80
N VAL A 86 -5.62 -13.47 -3.96
CA VAL A 86 -6.43 -12.84 -2.91
C VAL A 86 -5.74 -13.05 -1.57
N CYS A 87 -5.42 -11.96 -0.89
CA CYS A 87 -4.67 -11.95 0.35
C CYS A 87 -5.33 -11.03 1.38
N GLY A 88 -5.15 -11.33 2.67
CA GLY A 88 -5.59 -10.43 3.74
C GLY A 88 -4.62 -9.28 3.99
N HIS A 89 -3.38 -9.42 3.56
CA HIS A 89 -2.36 -8.39 3.65
C HIS A 89 -1.42 -8.49 2.45
N ALA A 90 -0.64 -7.44 2.21
CA ALA A 90 0.37 -7.42 1.16
C ALA A 90 1.54 -6.55 1.59
N VAL A 91 2.72 -6.85 1.06
CA VAL A 91 3.92 -6.05 1.28
C VAL A 91 4.30 -5.39 -0.03
N VAL A 92 4.48 -4.06 0.01
CA VAL A 92 5.05 -3.29 -1.08
C VAL A 92 6.48 -2.96 -0.70
N PRO A 93 7.48 -3.53 -1.39
CA PRO A 93 8.88 -3.22 -1.07
C PRO A 93 9.23 -1.75 -1.28
N ALA A 94 10.24 -1.29 -0.56
CA ALA A 94 10.74 0.08 -0.71
C ALA A 94 11.07 0.38 -2.19
N GLY A 95 10.66 1.54 -2.65
CA GLY A 95 10.95 2.01 -4.02
C GLY A 95 10.06 1.44 -5.11
N VAL A 96 9.10 0.60 -4.78
CA VAL A 96 8.18 0.01 -5.76
C VAL A 96 6.97 0.91 -5.96
N TRP A 97 6.64 1.20 -7.22
CA TRP A 97 5.45 1.95 -7.58
C TRP A 97 4.20 1.17 -7.23
N GLN A 98 3.22 1.83 -6.63
CA GLN A 98 1.96 1.23 -6.21
C GLN A 98 0.78 2.15 -6.50
N ARG A 99 -0.35 1.56 -6.78
CA ARG A 99 -1.64 2.26 -6.87
C ARG A 99 -2.77 1.31 -6.50
N THR A 100 -3.92 1.87 -6.15
CA THR A 100 -5.17 1.10 -6.09
C THR A 100 -6.02 1.39 -7.31
N VAL A 101 -6.86 0.42 -7.67
CA VAL A 101 -7.83 0.55 -8.75
C VAL A 101 -9.18 0.92 -8.12
N PRO A 102 -10.02 1.76 -8.79
CA PRO A 102 -11.33 2.10 -8.22
C PRO A 102 -12.12 0.86 -7.83
N GLY A 103 -12.63 0.84 -6.60
CA GLY A 103 -13.34 -0.31 -6.06
C GLY A 103 -14.84 -0.24 -6.22
N SER A 104 -15.50 -1.40 -6.04
CA SER A 104 -16.95 -1.53 -6.14
C SER A 104 -17.69 -1.19 -4.84
N GLY A 105 -16.98 -0.91 -3.77
CA GLY A 105 -17.55 -0.55 -2.48
C GLY A 105 -16.51 0.11 -1.60
N ASP A 106 -16.95 0.56 -0.42
CA ASP A 106 -16.06 1.18 0.55
C ASP A 106 -15.13 0.14 1.17
N ALA A 107 -13.87 0.49 1.35
CA ALA A 107 -12.88 -0.37 1.98
C ALA A 107 -12.01 0.40 2.96
N LEU A 108 -11.66 -0.23 4.06
CA LEU A 108 -10.73 0.28 5.04
C LEU A 108 -9.51 -0.62 5.09
N VAL A 109 -8.34 -0.02 5.06
CA VAL A 109 -7.08 -0.72 5.24
C VAL A 109 -6.26 -0.02 6.32
N SER A 110 -5.29 -0.73 6.89
CA SER A 110 -4.20 -0.13 7.64
C SER A 110 -2.92 -0.27 6.83
N CYS A 111 -2.07 0.74 6.91
CA CYS A 111 -0.75 0.70 6.26
C CYS A 111 0.33 0.92 7.31
N VAL A 112 1.28 -0.01 7.36
CA VAL A 112 2.47 0.10 8.20
C VAL A 112 3.64 0.42 7.29
N VAL A 113 4.40 1.46 7.61
CA VAL A 113 5.61 1.84 6.87
C VAL A 113 6.80 1.71 7.81
N SER A 114 7.83 1.00 7.39
CA SER A 114 9.04 0.81 8.19
C SER A 114 10.29 0.87 7.28
N PRO A 115 11.24 1.79 7.54
CA PRO A 115 11.19 2.90 8.51
C PRO A 115 9.97 3.78 8.33
N GLY A 116 9.55 4.48 9.38
CA GLY A 116 8.31 5.24 9.38
C GLY A 116 8.20 6.26 8.26
N PHE A 117 6.98 6.57 7.86
CA PHE A 117 6.70 7.45 6.73
C PHE A 117 7.22 8.88 7.00
N VAL A 118 7.90 9.43 6.01
CA VAL A 118 8.26 10.86 5.93
C VAL A 118 7.95 11.35 4.53
N PHE A 119 7.53 12.61 4.40
CA PHE A 119 7.15 13.15 3.08
C PHE A 119 8.33 13.19 2.10
N GLU A 120 9.55 13.37 2.61
CA GLU A 120 10.76 13.36 1.78
C GLU A 120 10.99 12.03 1.07
N GLY A 121 10.45 10.94 1.63
CA GLY A 121 10.54 9.60 1.03
C GLY A 121 9.40 9.24 0.09
N PHE A 122 8.44 10.13 -0.10
CA PHE A 122 7.24 9.91 -0.92
C PHE A 122 7.42 10.53 -2.29
N THR A 123 7.13 9.75 -3.33
CA THR A 123 7.18 10.22 -4.72
C THR A 123 5.84 9.95 -5.40
N LEU A 124 5.24 10.99 -5.96
CA LEU A 124 4.02 10.90 -6.75
C LEU A 124 4.40 10.97 -8.22
N GLU A 125 3.70 10.17 -9.04
CA GLU A 125 3.91 10.21 -10.48
C GLU A 125 3.52 11.57 -11.07
#